data_d7992d74d2a025089bf32a67336d6118
#
_entry.id   d7992d74d2a025089bf32a67336d6118
#
_cell.length_a   1.000
_cell.length_b   1.000
_cell.length_c   1.000
_cell.angle_alpha   90.00
_cell.angle_beta   90.00
_cell.angle_gamma   90.00
#
_symmetry.space_group_name_H-M   'P 1'
#
loop_
_entity.id
_entity.type
_entity.pdbx_description
1 polymer ?
#
loop_
_entity_poly.entity_id
_entity_poly.type
_entity_poly.pdbx_seq_one_letter_code
_entity_poly.pdbx_strand_id
1 'polypeptide(L)'
;IQNGYKGIGVSIIGYTKHPAKVMWDMLKQTWIELQNIEYDPNLPIVREFITGSLERRLNPTPQETVMIQAVFHNISRVNLAQLTRHRGWLFQVESQMPQHVKHNVVLPLNIVQSEFYERAVKLIEESQKLYDDMTRGNDDGRDHTVIPYQDARYLLMHGQTCDASCSFTLPQLVNVCGQRLENNTADEINYAFRHLLKELKKAIALDTEMDELDKMVYEVNLGRCDAFGANQKKCFTGDDVFGNSFKRFPDGNPNVTKVTENCKFDYSKSAWYAELKRIYDEEPELLLDGEREMIESWED
;
A
#
# COMPACT_ATOMS: atom_id res chain seq x y z
N ILE A 1 -19.93 11.23 -2.25
CA ILE A 1 -19.43 10.00 -2.90
C ILE A 1 -18.20 10.35 -3.70
N GLN A 2 -17.16 9.55 -3.56
CA GLN A 2 -15.89 9.69 -4.28
C GLN A 2 -15.86 8.67 -5.43
N ASN A 3 -15.85 9.17 -6.65
CA ASN A 3 -15.76 8.35 -7.86
C ASN A 3 -14.29 8.06 -8.19
N GLY A 4 -13.91 6.78 -8.07
CA GLY A 4 -12.51 6.37 -8.20
C GLY A 4 -11.67 6.72 -6.96
N TYR A 5 -10.35 6.84 -7.14
CA TYR A 5 -9.38 6.80 -6.03
C TYR A 5 -8.68 8.13 -5.74
N LYS A 6 -8.91 9.17 -6.55
CA LYS A 6 -8.22 10.48 -6.50
C LYS A 6 -8.28 11.20 -5.13
N GLY A 7 -9.26 10.87 -4.27
CA GLY A 7 -9.37 11.43 -2.91
C GLY A 7 -8.58 10.67 -1.84
N ILE A 8 -7.95 9.55 -2.19
CA ILE A 8 -7.10 8.76 -1.29
C ILE A 8 -5.74 9.45 -1.21
N GLY A 9 -5.20 9.53 0.00
CA GLY A 9 -3.87 10.10 0.24
C GLY A 9 -3.12 9.35 1.31
N VAL A 10 -1.83 9.67 1.45
CA VAL A 10 -0.97 9.13 2.51
C VAL A 10 -0.14 10.26 3.10
N SER A 11 0.02 10.25 4.42
CA SER A 11 0.95 11.12 5.15
C SER A 11 1.98 10.28 5.87
N ILE A 12 3.26 10.62 5.75
CA ILE A 12 4.32 10.03 6.57
C ILE A 12 4.40 10.83 7.88
N ILE A 13 4.16 10.17 9.01
CA ILE A 13 4.16 10.79 10.33
C ILE A 13 5.44 10.52 11.12
N GLY A 14 6.22 9.53 10.71
CA GLY A 14 7.51 9.23 11.32
C GLY A 14 8.27 8.14 10.56
N TYR A 15 9.59 8.17 10.75
CA TYR A 15 10.49 7.13 10.26
C TYR A 15 11.82 7.18 11.03
N THR A 16 12.61 6.09 10.96
CA THR A 16 13.94 6.05 11.60
C THR A 16 14.88 7.03 10.91
N LYS A 17 15.33 8.06 11.64
CA LYS A 17 16.16 9.16 11.10
C LYS A 17 17.57 8.72 10.67
N HIS A 18 18.20 7.85 11.46
CA HIS A 18 19.55 7.34 11.21
C HIS A 18 19.54 5.82 11.07
N PRO A 19 18.95 5.28 9.99
CA PRO A 19 18.79 3.84 9.82
C PRO A 19 20.12 3.11 9.69
N ALA A 20 21.12 3.70 9.02
CA ALA A 20 22.44 3.09 8.88
C ALA A 20 23.13 2.94 10.22
N LYS A 21 23.05 3.96 11.08
CA LYS A 21 23.62 3.90 12.44
C LYS A 21 22.93 2.81 13.27
N VAL A 22 21.60 2.76 13.24
CA VAL A 22 20.84 1.75 14.00
C VAL A 22 21.18 0.33 13.50
N MET A 23 21.25 0.14 12.19
CA MET A 23 21.66 -1.12 11.60
C MET A 23 23.09 -1.50 11.98
N TRP A 24 24.03 -0.54 11.98
CA TRP A 24 25.41 -0.78 12.40
C TRP A 24 25.48 -1.23 13.85
N ASP A 25 24.80 -0.52 14.76
CA ASP A 25 24.79 -0.85 16.19
C ASP A 25 24.22 -2.26 16.47
N MET A 26 23.34 -2.78 15.60
CA MET A 26 22.85 -4.15 15.63
C MET A 26 23.86 -5.14 15.04
N LEU A 27 24.44 -4.82 13.87
CA LEU A 27 25.37 -5.70 13.17
C LEU A 27 26.62 -5.96 13.99
N LYS A 28 27.24 -4.92 14.57
CA LYS A 28 28.49 -5.04 15.33
C LYS A 28 28.37 -5.96 16.54
N GLN A 29 27.16 -6.17 17.09
CA GLN A 29 26.96 -7.09 18.22
C GLN A 29 27.21 -8.56 17.86
N THR A 30 27.08 -8.91 16.58
CA THR A 30 27.26 -10.29 16.10
C THR A 30 28.72 -10.60 15.71
N TRP A 31 29.61 -9.60 15.72
CA TRP A 31 31.01 -9.72 15.28
C TRP A 31 31.93 -9.13 16.34
N ILE A 32 32.68 -9.97 17.04
CA ILE A 32 33.55 -9.56 18.16
C ILE A 32 34.53 -8.46 17.72
N GLU A 33 35.08 -8.57 16.50
CA GLU A 33 36.06 -7.60 15.96
C GLU A 33 35.44 -6.23 15.70
N LEU A 34 34.13 -6.14 15.56
CA LEU A 34 33.42 -4.90 15.24
C LEU A 34 32.88 -4.16 16.46
N GLN A 35 32.77 -4.83 17.64
CA GLN A 35 32.10 -4.29 18.81
C GLN A 35 32.65 -2.94 19.31
N ASN A 36 33.94 -2.72 19.11
CA ASN A 36 34.64 -1.49 19.53
C ASN A 36 34.70 -0.42 18.43
N ILE A 37 34.15 -0.69 17.24
CA ILE A 37 34.16 0.28 16.13
C ILE A 37 32.93 1.17 16.28
N GLU A 38 33.18 2.47 16.46
CA GLU A 38 32.13 3.49 16.48
C GLU A 38 31.54 3.69 15.07
N TYR A 39 30.27 4.08 15.00
CA TYR A 39 29.64 4.41 13.73
C TYR A 39 30.28 5.66 13.14
N ASP A 40 30.82 5.53 11.93
CA ASP A 40 31.22 6.62 11.05
C ASP A 40 30.84 6.21 9.61
N PRO A 41 29.95 6.97 8.93
CA PRO A 41 29.49 6.64 7.59
C PRO A 41 30.59 6.65 6.54
N ASN A 42 31.77 7.22 6.84
CA ASN A 42 32.95 7.27 5.97
C ASN A 42 33.87 6.06 6.13
N LEU A 43 33.73 5.28 7.21
CA LEU A 43 34.57 4.11 7.41
C LEU A 43 34.22 3.01 6.40
N PRO A 44 35.21 2.48 5.62
CA PRO A 44 34.94 1.44 4.63
C PRO A 44 34.27 0.21 5.23
N ILE A 45 34.65 -0.20 6.44
CA ILE A 45 34.07 -1.36 7.11
C ILE A 45 32.60 -1.17 7.44
N VAL A 46 32.19 0.04 7.89
CA VAL A 46 30.78 0.38 8.18
C VAL A 46 29.98 0.32 6.88
N ARG A 47 30.48 0.96 5.81
CA ARG A 47 29.83 0.94 4.50
C ARG A 47 29.67 -0.48 3.95
N GLU A 48 30.72 -1.30 4.02
CA GLU A 48 30.68 -2.68 3.53
C GLU A 48 29.62 -3.53 4.26
N PHE A 49 29.54 -3.42 5.59
CA PHE A 49 28.57 -4.19 6.37
C PHE A 49 27.12 -3.73 6.14
N ILE A 50 26.88 -2.41 6.07
CA ILE A 50 25.55 -1.88 5.74
C ILE A 50 25.15 -2.29 4.32
N THR A 51 26.00 -2.07 3.32
CA THR A 51 25.74 -2.47 1.94
C THR A 51 25.54 -3.98 1.81
N GLY A 52 26.38 -4.78 2.46
CA GLY A 52 26.27 -6.24 2.46
C GLY A 52 24.97 -6.73 3.10
N SER A 53 24.47 -6.05 4.14
CA SER A 53 23.17 -6.34 4.73
C SER A 53 22.02 -5.97 3.77
N LEU A 54 22.10 -4.81 3.12
CA LEU A 54 21.12 -4.37 2.12
C LEU A 54 21.06 -5.33 0.93
N GLU A 55 22.19 -5.78 0.43
CA GLU A 55 22.30 -6.73 -0.69
C GLU A 55 22.01 -8.19 -0.28
N ARG A 56 21.78 -8.45 1.00
CA ARG A 56 21.58 -9.78 1.58
C ARG A 56 22.79 -10.72 1.41
N ARG A 57 23.97 -10.19 1.17
CA ARG A 57 25.26 -10.94 1.24
C ARG A 57 25.67 -11.19 2.71
N LEU A 58 25.29 -10.28 3.60
CA LEU A 58 25.43 -10.38 5.05
C LEU A 58 24.07 -10.47 5.70
N ASN A 59 24.05 -10.58 7.05
CA ASN A 59 22.82 -10.68 7.83
C ASN A 59 21.86 -9.51 7.54
N PRO A 60 20.66 -9.75 6.96
CA PRO A 60 19.71 -8.68 6.64
C PRO A 60 18.80 -8.28 7.83
N THR A 61 18.85 -9.01 8.94
CA THR A 61 17.96 -8.81 10.10
C THR A 61 17.99 -7.38 10.66
N PRO A 62 19.14 -6.65 10.68
CA PRO A 62 19.15 -5.28 11.17
C PRO A 62 18.21 -4.31 10.43
N GLN A 63 17.84 -4.60 9.19
CA GLN A 63 16.85 -3.80 8.46
C GLN A 63 15.46 -3.81 9.13
N GLU A 64 15.15 -4.84 9.93
CA GLU A 64 13.89 -4.92 10.68
C GLU A 64 13.79 -3.88 11.81
N THR A 65 14.87 -3.18 12.14
CA THR A 65 14.86 -2.07 13.11
C THR A 65 14.48 -0.74 12.48
N VAL A 66 14.44 -0.66 11.16
CA VAL A 66 14.09 0.56 10.43
C VAL A 66 12.57 0.65 10.32
N MET A 67 11.98 1.56 11.09
CA MET A 67 10.54 1.72 11.23
C MET A 67 10.02 2.88 10.38
N ILE A 68 8.79 2.73 9.91
CA ILE A 68 8.03 3.75 9.18
C ILE A 68 6.65 3.84 9.82
N GLN A 69 6.14 5.07 10.02
CA GLN A 69 4.77 5.35 10.45
C GLN A 69 4.08 6.20 9.40
N ALA A 70 2.89 5.77 8.99
CA ALA A 70 2.10 6.45 7.98
C ALA A 70 0.61 6.49 8.35
N VAL A 71 -0.11 7.46 7.77
CA VAL A 71 -1.57 7.51 7.81
C VAL A 71 -2.08 7.39 6.38
N PHE A 72 -2.95 6.43 6.15
CA PHE A 72 -3.76 6.31 4.94
C PHE A 72 -5.05 7.09 5.15
N HIS A 73 -5.34 8.04 4.26
CA HIS A 73 -6.50 8.92 4.33
C HIS A 73 -7.57 8.50 3.33
N ASN A 74 -8.82 8.55 3.75
CA ASN A 74 -9.99 8.31 2.90
C ASN A 74 -9.99 6.95 2.19
N ILE A 75 -9.37 5.92 2.78
CA ILE A 75 -9.44 4.55 2.26
C ILE A 75 -10.79 3.92 2.61
N SER A 76 -11.32 3.06 1.73
CA SER A 76 -12.54 2.32 2.02
C SER A 76 -12.33 1.26 3.13
N ARG A 77 -13.41 0.85 3.79
CA ARG A 77 -13.39 -0.29 4.72
C ARG A 77 -13.03 -1.60 4.00
N VAL A 78 -13.28 -1.71 2.70
CA VAL A 78 -12.80 -2.84 1.87
C VAL A 78 -11.28 -2.85 1.83
N ASN A 79 -10.67 -1.69 1.55
CA ASN A 79 -9.22 -1.55 1.52
C ASN A 79 -8.61 -1.78 2.91
N LEU A 80 -9.21 -1.19 3.95
CA LEU A 80 -8.80 -1.42 5.33
C LEU A 80 -8.77 -2.91 5.69
N ALA A 81 -9.79 -3.67 5.29
CA ALA A 81 -9.84 -5.12 5.55
C ALA A 81 -8.71 -5.90 4.88
N GLN A 82 -8.20 -5.41 3.75
CA GLN A 82 -7.03 -5.98 3.09
C GLN A 82 -5.72 -5.51 3.75
N LEU A 83 -5.65 -4.25 4.15
CA LEU A 83 -4.48 -3.64 4.78
C LEU A 83 -4.17 -4.31 6.13
N THR A 84 -5.19 -4.50 6.96
CA THR A 84 -5.06 -5.08 8.31
C THR A 84 -4.73 -6.58 8.31
N ARG A 85 -4.71 -7.26 7.16
CA ARG A 85 -4.26 -8.65 7.03
C ARG A 85 -2.73 -8.79 7.04
N HIS A 86 -1.98 -7.71 6.88
CA HIS A 86 -0.53 -7.76 6.91
C HIS A 86 -0.03 -7.95 8.35
N ARG A 87 0.50 -9.14 8.61
CA ARG A 87 1.03 -9.51 9.93
C ARG A 87 2.28 -8.69 10.26
N GLY A 88 2.38 -8.29 11.51
CA GLY A 88 3.49 -7.49 12.01
C GLY A 88 3.31 -5.98 11.84
N TRP A 89 2.32 -5.52 11.08
CA TRP A 89 1.93 -4.12 11.04
C TRP A 89 1.06 -3.78 12.25
N LEU A 90 1.30 -2.63 12.85
CA LEU A 90 0.45 -2.07 13.90
C LEU A 90 -0.53 -1.08 13.28
N PHE A 91 -1.78 -1.14 13.68
CA PHE A 91 -2.83 -0.30 13.13
C PHE A 91 -3.60 0.44 14.22
N GLN A 92 -3.92 1.72 13.94
CA GLN A 92 -4.89 2.52 14.65
C GLN A 92 -5.89 3.05 13.62
N VAL A 93 -7.15 2.71 13.76
CA VAL A 93 -8.17 2.98 12.75
C VAL A 93 -9.26 3.88 13.32
N GLU A 94 -9.77 4.79 12.49
CA GLU A 94 -10.94 5.62 12.83
C GLU A 94 -12.12 4.74 13.25
N SER A 95 -12.60 4.98 14.48
CA SER A 95 -13.69 4.20 15.06
C SER A 95 -15.06 4.65 14.53
N GLN A 96 -15.93 3.68 14.31
CA GLN A 96 -17.36 3.91 14.01
C GLN A 96 -18.27 3.64 15.21
N MET A 97 -17.67 3.42 16.39
CA MET A 97 -18.44 3.00 17.57
C MET A 97 -18.86 4.18 18.46
N PRO A 98 -17.96 5.11 18.80
CA PRO A 98 -18.26 6.19 19.72
C PRO A 98 -18.65 7.51 19.04
N GLN A 99 -18.72 7.58 17.71
CA GLN A 99 -18.89 8.83 16.97
C GLN A 99 -19.67 8.63 15.67
N HIS A 100 -20.34 9.71 15.25
CA HIS A 100 -20.99 9.79 13.95
C HIS A 100 -19.96 9.61 12.81
N VAL A 101 -20.33 8.85 11.79
CA VAL A 101 -19.43 8.52 10.66
C VAL A 101 -19.55 9.61 9.58
N LYS A 102 -18.42 10.03 9.03
CA LYS A 102 -18.39 10.92 7.87
C LYS A 102 -19.04 10.24 6.66
N HIS A 103 -19.94 10.95 5.97
CA HIS A 103 -20.60 10.44 4.76
C HIS A 103 -19.68 10.58 3.55
N ASN A 104 -18.70 9.70 3.44
CA ASN A 104 -17.88 9.58 2.25
C ASN A 104 -17.72 8.10 1.88
N VAL A 105 -17.95 7.78 0.61
CA VAL A 105 -17.89 6.41 0.08
C VAL A 105 -17.05 6.42 -1.18
N VAL A 106 -16.09 5.51 -1.26
CA VAL A 106 -15.32 5.24 -2.49
C VAL A 106 -16.14 4.28 -3.37
N LEU A 107 -16.37 4.69 -4.61
CA LEU A 107 -16.90 3.82 -5.67
C LEU A 107 -15.77 3.39 -6.60
N PRO A 108 -15.49 2.09 -6.73
CA PRO A 108 -14.52 1.57 -7.68
C PRO A 108 -14.84 1.99 -9.12
N LEU A 109 -13.81 2.20 -9.92
CA LEU A 109 -13.94 2.67 -11.31
C LEU A 109 -14.85 1.80 -12.17
N ASN A 110 -14.80 0.47 -11.97
CA ASN A 110 -15.69 -0.47 -12.68
C ASN A 110 -17.18 -0.20 -12.40
N ILE A 111 -17.53 0.25 -11.19
CA ILE A 111 -18.91 0.65 -10.87
C ILE A 111 -19.24 1.99 -11.49
N VAL A 112 -18.31 2.96 -11.39
CA VAL A 112 -18.48 4.32 -11.93
C VAL A 112 -18.72 4.31 -13.43
N GLN A 113 -18.07 3.41 -14.16
CA GLN A 113 -18.17 3.26 -15.62
C GLN A 113 -19.29 2.32 -16.08
N SER A 114 -20.04 1.70 -15.14
CA SER A 114 -21.08 0.72 -15.45
C SER A 114 -22.48 1.36 -15.55
N GLU A 115 -23.40 0.63 -16.19
CA GLU A 115 -24.83 0.95 -16.20
C GLU A 115 -25.47 0.97 -14.80
N PHE A 116 -24.81 0.41 -13.80
CA PHE A 116 -25.31 0.34 -12.41
C PHE A 116 -24.98 1.57 -11.57
N TYR A 117 -24.19 2.54 -12.09
CA TYR A 117 -23.70 3.69 -11.34
C TYR A 117 -24.80 4.46 -10.62
N GLU A 118 -25.82 4.92 -11.37
CA GLU A 118 -26.93 5.69 -10.82
C GLU A 118 -27.71 4.95 -9.72
N ARG A 119 -27.88 3.63 -9.89
CA ARG A 119 -28.53 2.79 -8.89
C ARG A 119 -27.67 2.61 -7.66
N ALA A 120 -26.36 2.47 -7.81
CA ALA A 120 -25.41 2.37 -6.70
C ALA A 120 -25.40 3.67 -5.88
N VAL A 121 -25.37 4.83 -6.54
CA VAL A 121 -25.43 6.16 -5.89
C VAL A 121 -26.69 6.27 -5.02
N LYS A 122 -27.87 6.00 -5.58
CA LYS A 122 -29.13 6.04 -4.83
C LYS A 122 -29.15 5.14 -3.60
N LEU A 123 -28.63 3.92 -3.73
CA LEU A 123 -28.58 2.97 -2.62
C LEU A 123 -27.64 3.45 -1.50
N ILE A 124 -26.53 4.09 -1.85
CA ILE A 124 -25.59 4.70 -0.89
C ILE A 124 -26.27 5.85 -0.15
N GLU A 125 -26.92 6.76 -0.87
CA GLU A 125 -27.63 7.91 -0.29
C GLU A 125 -28.76 7.47 0.66
N GLU A 126 -29.55 6.47 0.26
CA GLU A 126 -30.59 5.91 1.11
C GLU A 126 -30.02 5.26 2.38
N SER A 127 -28.93 4.51 2.27
CA SER A 127 -28.24 3.89 3.40
C SER A 127 -27.70 4.94 4.38
N GLN A 128 -27.07 5.99 3.88
CA GLN A 128 -26.56 7.09 4.71
C GLN A 128 -27.68 7.85 5.40
N LYS A 129 -28.75 8.17 4.67
CA LYS A 129 -29.93 8.83 5.23
C LYS A 129 -30.58 8.00 6.35
N LEU A 130 -30.71 6.69 6.14
CA LEU A 130 -31.26 5.80 7.16
C LEU A 130 -30.39 5.75 8.41
N TYR A 131 -29.06 5.72 8.23
CA TYR A 131 -28.09 5.81 9.34
C TYR A 131 -28.29 7.10 10.14
N ASP A 132 -28.43 8.26 9.48
CA ASP A 132 -28.65 9.54 10.13
C ASP A 132 -30.00 9.58 10.87
N ASP A 133 -31.05 9.07 10.24
CA ASP A 133 -32.37 9.03 10.88
C ASP A 133 -32.38 8.15 12.12
N MET A 134 -31.64 7.03 12.13
CA MET A 134 -31.52 6.11 13.27
C MET A 134 -30.67 6.70 14.41
N THR A 135 -29.69 7.54 14.11
CA THR A 135 -28.74 8.09 15.09
C THR A 135 -29.04 9.55 15.47
N ARG A 136 -30.11 10.14 14.93
CA ARG A 136 -30.49 11.55 15.18
C ARG A 136 -30.67 11.81 16.67
N GLY A 137 -29.96 12.85 17.17
CA GLY A 137 -29.97 13.23 18.58
C GLY A 137 -28.96 12.49 19.45
N ASN A 138 -28.17 11.58 18.88
CA ASN A 138 -27.13 10.85 19.60
C ASN A 138 -25.74 11.51 19.40
N ASP A 139 -25.64 12.80 19.72
CA ASP A 139 -24.46 13.60 19.41
C ASP A 139 -23.18 13.15 20.15
N ASP A 140 -23.34 12.53 21.32
CA ASP A 140 -22.23 12.01 22.14
C ASP A 140 -22.16 10.47 22.16
N GLY A 141 -23.02 9.79 21.41
CA GLY A 141 -23.08 8.32 21.33
C GLY A 141 -23.67 7.64 22.59
N ARG A 142 -24.20 8.43 23.55
CA ARG A 142 -24.66 7.94 24.85
C ARG A 142 -26.17 7.99 25.06
N ASP A 143 -26.89 8.59 24.11
CA ASP A 143 -28.34 8.61 24.17
C ASP A 143 -28.90 7.22 23.82
N HIS A 144 -29.43 6.54 24.84
CA HIS A 144 -30.01 5.22 24.70
C HIS A 144 -31.48 5.24 24.20
N THR A 145 -32.04 6.40 23.90
CA THR A 145 -33.40 6.54 23.32
C THR A 145 -33.40 6.42 21.80
N VAL A 146 -32.20 6.46 21.15
CA VAL A 146 -31.98 6.27 19.72
C VAL A 146 -31.07 5.05 19.46
N ILE A 147 -30.94 4.66 18.21
CA ILE A 147 -30.08 3.53 17.86
C ILE A 147 -28.59 3.95 18.05
N PRO A 148 -27.82 3.20 18.84
CA PRO A 148 -26.40 3.48 19.03
C PRO A 148 -25.63 3.42 17.70
N TYR A 149 -24.58 4.23 17.54
CA TYR A 149 -23.70 4.22 16.36
C TYR A 149 -23.13 2.84 16.05
N GLN A 150 -22.76 2.07 17.08
CA GLN A 150 -22.26 0.70 16.93
C GLN A 150 -23.23 -0.25 16.23
N ASP A 151 -24.55 0.00 16.32
CA ASP A 151 -25.59 -0.83 15.71
C ASP A 151 -26.00 -0.24 14.36
N ALA A 152 -26.22 1.07 14.28
CA ALA A 152 -26.59 1.75 13.05
C ALA A 152 -25.55 1.56 11.92
N ARG A 153 -24.25 1.48 12.24
CA ARG A 153 -23.17 1.28 11.26
C ARG A 153 -23.26 0.00 10.43
N TYR A 154 -24.09 -0.97 10.85
CA TYR A 154 -24.34 -2.18 10.05
C TYR A 154 -25.02 -1.88 8.72
N LEU A 155 -25.66 -0.71 8.59
CA LEU A 155 -26.28 -0.27 7.35
C LEU A 155 -25.29 0.43 6.40
N LEU A 156 -24.14 0.86 6.89
CA LEU A 156 -23.15 1.54 6.08
C LEU A 156 -22.46 0.58 5.12
N MET A 157 -22.24 1.03 3.90
CA MET A 157 -21.59 0.24 2.88
C MET A 157 -20.10 0.05 3.16
N HIS A 158 -19.53 -1.05 2.71
CA HIS A 158 -18.09 -1.33 2.81
C HIS A 158 -17.22 -0.31 2.08
N GLY A 159 -17.76 0.42 1.09
CA GLY A 159 -17.08 1.56 0.46
C GLY A 159 -16.94 2.79 1.37
N GLN A 160 -17.56 2.83 2.54
CA GLN A 160 -17.43 3.88 3.54
C GLN A 160 -15.95 4.13 3.87
N THR A 161 -15.53 5.40 3.81
CA THR A 161 -14.13 5.76 4.06
C THR A 161 -13.78 5.80 5.53
N CYS A 162 -12.51 5.64 5.81
CA CYS A 162 -11.90 5.87 7.10
C CYS A 162 -10.42 6.25 6.94
N ASP A 163 -9.86 6.82 7.99
CA ASP A 163 -8.42 7.01 8.12
C ASP A 163 -7.83 5.86 8.96
N ALA A 164 -6.63 5.44 8.57
CA ALA A 164 -5.91 4.38 9.27
C ALA A 164 -4.43 4.73 9.38
N SER A 165 -3.93 4.91 10.61
CA SER A 165 -2.50 5.00 10.86
C SER A 165 -1.91 3.60 11.04
N CYS A 166 -0.68 3.43 10.60
CA CYS A 166 0.05 2.18 10.72
C CYS A 166 1.53 2.40 10.98
N SER A 167 2.15 1.39 11.57
CA SER A 167 3.60 1.32 11.78
C SER A 167 4.10 -0.04 11.32
N PHE A 168 5.22 -0.05 10.59
CA PHE A 168 5.80 -1.25 9.99
C PHE A 168 7.31 -1.08 9.79
N THR A 169 8.02 -2.19 9.60
CA THR A 169 9.44 -2.19 9.27
C THR A 169 9.67 -2.04 7.77
N LEU A 170 10.86 -1.61 7.39
CA LEU A 170 11.24 -1.44 5.99
C LEU A 170 11.18 -2.76 5.18
N PRO A 171 11.67 -3.91 5.66
CA PRO A 171 11.48 -5.20 4.99
C PRO A 171 10.01 -5.63 4.87
N GLN A 172 9.18 -5.32 5.87
CA GLN A 172 7.75 -5.58 5.78
C GLN A 172 7.09 -4.75 4.67
N LEU A 173 7.49 -3.47 4.51
CA LEU A 173 7.04 -2.64 3.39
C LEU A 173 7.36 -3.30 2.05
N VAL A 174 8.61 -3.71 1.83
CA VAL A 174 9.04 -4.36 0.58
C VAL A 174 8.20 -5.62 0.31
N ASN A 175 8.00 -6.46 1.32
CA ASN A 175 7.20 -7.68 1.17
C ASN A 175 5.72 -7.37 0.80
N VAL A 176 5.15 -6.35 1.43
CA VAL A 176 3.76 -5.95 1.17
C VAL A 176 3.61 -5.28 -0.19
N CYS A 177 4.58 -4.46 -0.61
CA CYS A 177 4.62 -3.88 -1.95
C CYS A 177 4.56 -4.97 -3.02
N GLY A 178 5.31 -6.07 -2.87
CA GLY A 178 5.26 -7.23 -3.76
C GLY A 178 3.88 -7.89 -3.89
N GLN A 179 2.99 -7.66 -2.91
CA GLN A 179 1.63 -8.20 -2.93
C GLN A 179 0.58 -7.17 -3.36
N ARG A 180 0.85 -5.87 -3.21
CA ARG A 180 -0.15 -4.81 -3.38
C ARG A 180 0.07 -3.93 -4.59
N LEU A 181 1.25 -4.00 -5.19
CA LEU A 181 1.57 -3.30 -6.44
C LEU A 181 1.45 -4.20 -7.68
N GLU A 182 1.08 -5.47 -7.49
CA GLU A 182 0.77 -6.37 -8.60
C GLU A 182 -0.58 -6.03 -9.24
N ASN A 183 -0.70 -6.21 -10.57
CA ASN A 183 -1.90 -5.84 -11.34
C ASN A 183 -3.16 -6.64 -11.02
N ASN A 184 -3.03 -7.81 -10.40
CA ASN A 184 -4.17 -8.61 -9.98
C ASN A 184 -4.69 -8.24 -8.58
N THR A 185 -4.14 -7.19 -7.99
CA THR A 185 -4.57 -6.64 -6.70
C THR A 185 -5.75 -5.70 -6.90
N ALA A 186 -6.57 -5.48 -5.86
CA ALA A 186 -7.62 -4.47 -5.92
C ALA A 186 -7.02 -3.09 -6.18
N ASP A 187 -7.57 -2.37 -7.16
CA ASP A 187 -7.04 -1.10 -7.69
C ASP A 187 -6.85 -0.05 -6.58
N GLU A 188 -7.80 0.02 -5.65
CA GLU A 188 -7.77 0.99 -4.56
C GLU A 188 -6.52 0.85 -3.67
N ILE A 189 -6.16 -0.39 -3.28
CA ILE A 189 -5.00 -0.60 -2.42
C ILE A 189 -3.70 -0.38 -3.20
N ASN A 190 -3.68 -0.72 -4.48
CA ASN A 190 -2.56 -0.43 -5.36
C ASN A 190 -2.31 1.09 -5.43
N TYR A 191 -3.36 1.88 -5.67
CA TYR A 191 -3.29 3.34 -5.70
C TYR A 191 -2.80 3.93 -4.36
N ALA A 192 -3.31 3.44 -3.23
CA ALA A 192 -2.89 3.87 -1.90
C ALA A 192 -1.40 3.59 -1.63
N PHE A 193 -0.87 2.44 -2.08
CA PHE A 193 0.54 2.11 -1.93
C PHE A 193 1.46 2.95 -2.83
N ARG A 194 1.01 3.38 -4.01
CA ARG A 194 1.75 4.35 -4.84
C ARG A 194 1.92 5.67 -4.10
N HIS A 195 0.86 6.17 -3.47
CA HIS A 195 0.94 7.36 -2.63
C HIS A 195 1.88 7.18 -1.44
N LEU A 196 1.87 6.01 -0.79
CA LEU A 196 2.81 5.71 0.30
C LEU A 196 4.27 5.82 -0.16
N LEU A 197 4.61 5.19 -1.30
CA LEU A 197 5.95 5.25 -1.85
C LEU A 197 6.36 6.67 -2.25
N LYS A 198 5.49 7.40 -2.92
CA LYS A 198 5.71 8.80 -3.30
C LYS A 198 6.02 9.67 -2.09
N GLU A 199 5.16 9.64 -1.07
CA GLU A 199 5.32 10.49 0.11
C GLU A 199 6.53 10.08 0.95
N LEU A 200 6.85 8.78 1.03
CA LEU A 200 8.05 8.32 1.73
C LEU A 200 9.32 8.75 0.99
N LYS A 201 9.41 8.57 -0.32
CA LYS A 201 10.54 9.05 -1.14
C LYS A 201 10.75 10.55 -0.97
N LYS A 202 9.66 11.32 -1.01
CA LYS A 202 9.70 12.77 -0.81
C LYS A 202 10.22 13.13 0.58
N ALA A 203 9.75 12.47 1.64
CA ALA A 203 10.17 12.72 3.01
C ALA A 203 11.67 12.43 3.18
N ILE A 204 12.18 11.31 2.64
CA ILE A 204 13.60 10.94 2.70
C ILE A 204 14.46 11.92 1.90
N ALA A 205 14.05 12.30 0.70
CA ALA A 205 14.82 13.24 -0.15
C ALA A 205 14.97 14.61 0.50
N LEU A 206 13.95 15.10 1.19
CA LEU A 206 13.94 16.41 1.87
C LEU A 206 14.61 16.39 3.24
N ASP A 207 14.92 15.22 3.81
CA ASP A 207 15.56 15.14 5.12
C ASP A 207 17.02 15.51 5.05
N THR A 208 17.35 16.62 5.74
CA THR A 208 18.73 17.16 5.80
C THR A 208 19.55 16.61 6.97
N GLU A 209 18.94 15.87 7.89
CA GLU A 209 19.61 15.24 9.03
C GLU A 209 20.24 13.90 8.65
N MET A 210 19.76 13.27 7.56
CA MET A 210 20.27 12.01 7.05
C MET A 210 21.56 12.21 6.26
N ASP A 211 22.56 11.38 6.53
CA ASP A 211 23.72 11.22 5.67
C ASP A 211 23.42 10.38 4.41
N GLU A 212 24.41 10.25 3.51
CA GLU A 212 24.24 9.47 2.28
C GLU A 212 23.99 7.98 2.54
N LEU A 213 24.58 7.43 3.61
CA LEU A 213 24.42 6.03 3.95
C LEU A 213 23.01 5.75 4.53
N ASP A 214 22.48 6.70 5.32
CA ASP A 214 21.11 6.66 5.80
C ASP A 214 20.10 6.67 4.65
N LYS A 215 20.29 7.60 3.68
CA LYS A 215 19.43 7.68 2.49
C LYS A 215 19.51 6.41 1.65
N MET A 216 20.70 5.85 1.45
CA MET A 216 20.91 4.61 0.70
C MET A 216 20.10 3.44 1.31
N VAL A 217 19.97 3.35 2.63
CA VAL A 217 19.15 2.29 3.27
C VAL A 217 17.71 2.33 2.78
N TYR A 218 17.12 3.52 2.68
CA TYR A 218 15.76 3.68 2.13
C TYR A 218 15.73 3.47 0.63
N GLU A 219 16.62 4.10 -0.13
CA GLU A 219 16.63 4.08 -1.59
C GLU A 219 16.71 2.66 -2.16
N VAL A 220 17.60 1.82 -1.60
CA VAL A 220 17.72 0.41 -2.04
C VAL A 220 16.43 -0.36 -1.81
N ASN A 221 15.74 -0.16 -0.68
CA ASN A 221 14.50 -0.87 -0.39
C ASN A 221 13.30 -0.30 -1.15
N LEU A 222 13.22 1.03 -1.32
CA LEU A 222 12.19 1.69 -2.13
C LEU A 222 12.35 1.34 -3.62
N GLY A 223 13.59 1.24 -4.12
CA GLY A 223 13.87 0.74 -5.46
C GLY A 223 13.37 -0.70 -5.67
N ARG A 224 13.44 -1.56 -4.64
CA ARG A 224 12.82 -2.89 -4.70
C ARG A 224 11.28 -2.81 -4.79
N CYS A 225 10.66 -1.87 -4.08
CA CYS A 225 9.22 -1.66 -4.21
C CYS A 225 8.85 -1.21 -5.62
N ASP A 226 9.59 -0.27 -6.21
CA ASP A 226 9.36 0.22 -7.57
C ASP A 226 9.53 -0.87 -8.63
N ALA A 227 10.50 -1.76 -8.44
CA ALA A 227 10.78 -2.86 -9.38
C ALA A 227 9.58 -3.81 -9.59
N PHE A 228 8.56 -3.78 -8.71
CA PHE A 228 7.31 -4.50 -8.96
C PHE A 228 6.56 -3.95 -10.17
N GLY A 229 6.64 -2.63 -10.45
CA GLY A 229 6.11 -2.03 -11.66
C GLY A 229 6.76 -2.58 -12.93
N ALA A 230 8.09 -2.68 -12.95
CA ALA A 230 8.82 -3.24 -14.09
C ALA A 230 8.46 -4.71 -14.39
N ASN A 231 8.10 -5.48 -13.37
CA ASN A 231 7.65 -6.87 -13.53
C ASN A 231 6.24 -6.98 -14.15
N GLN A 232 5.46 -5.89 -14.16
CA GLN A 232 4.12 -5.88 -14.75
C GLN A 232 4.12 -6.11 -16.26
N LYS A 233 5.21 -5.81 -17.00
CA LYS A 233 5.35 -6.15 -18.43
C LYS A 233 5.06 -7.62 -18.69
N LYS A 234 5.46 -8.51 -17.82
CA LYS A 234 5.21 -9.95 -17.91
C LYS A 234 3.75 -10.32 -17.67
N CYS A 235 3.04 -9.53 -16.85
CA CYS A 235 1.63 -9.75 -16.56
C CYS A 235 0.73 -9.36 -17.72
N PHE A 236 1.09 -8.33 -18.50
CA PHE A 236 0.29 -7.88 -19.65
C PHE A 236 0.48 -8.73 -20.90
N THR A 237 1.61 -9.38 -21.09
CA THR A 237 1.88 -10.23 -22.26
C THR A 237 1.25 -11.63 -22.17
N GLY A 238 0.63 -11.99 -21.08
CA GLY A 238 -0.07 -13.27 -20.89
C GLY A 238 0.84 -14.47 -20.62
N ASP A 239 2.14 -14.33 -20.82
CA ASP A 239 3.05 -15.48 -20.81
C ASP A 239 3.59 -15.86 -19.43
N ASP A 240 3.43 -15.00 -18.37
CA ASP A 240 4.13 -15.25 -17.11
C ASP A 240 3.40 -14.86 -15.82
N VAL A 241 2.15 -14.38 -15.88
CA VAL A 241 1.40 -13.94 -14.65
C VAL A 241 1.34 -15.05 -13.61
N PHE A 242 1.30 -16.28 -14.06
CA PHE A 242 1.20 -17.45 -13.20
C PHE A 242 2.46 -18.35 -13.21
N GLY A 243 3.40 -18.13 -14.12
CA GLY A 243 4.58 -18.99 -14.28
C GLY A 243 5.42 -19.16 -13.01
N ASN A 244 5.64 -18.10 -12.25
CA ASN A 244 6.44 -18.16 -11.03
C ASN A 244 5.63 -18.48 -9.76
N SER A 245 4.36 -18.09 -9.69
CA SER A 245 3.47 -18.43 -8.57
C SER A 245 3.10 -19.91 -8.59
N PHE A 246 2.95 -20.51 -9.77
CA PHE A 246 2.60 -21.93 -9.94
C PHE A 246 3.78 -22.89 -9.86
N LYS A 247 5.02 -22.42 -9.95
CA LYS A 247 6.19 -23.25 -9.59
C LYS A 247 6.18 -23.74 -8.13
N ARG A 248 5.32 -23.16 -7.29
CA ARG A 248 5.07 -23.66 -5.92
C ARG A 248 4.16 -24.89 -5.87
N PHE A 249 3.52 -25.24 -6.97
CA PHE A 249 2.68 -26.43 -7.09
C PHE A 249 3.14 -27.27 -8.28
N PRO A 250 4.33 -27.92 -8.18
CA PRO A 250 4.93 -28.66 -9.29
C PRO A 250 4.11 -29.89 -9.72
N ASP A 251 3.10 -30.28 -8.95
CA ASP A 251 2.41 -31.55 -9.08
C ASP A 251 1.17 -31.51 -9.99
N GLY A 252 1.08 -30.51 -10.88
CA GLY A 252 0.09 -30.51 -11.94
C GLY A 252 -1.36 -30.56 -11.46
N ASN A 253 -1.75 -29.72 -10.49
CA ASN A 253 -3.15 -29.64 -10.07
C ASN A 253 -4.03 -29.22 -11.26
N PRO A 254 -4.83 -30.12 -11.86
CA PRO A 254 -5.58 -29.86 -13.09
C PRO A 254 -6.64 -28.75 -12.93
N ASN A 255 -7.04 -28.43 -11.70
CA ASN A 255 -7.95 -27.32 -11.42
C ASN A 255 -7.27 -25.95 -11.58
N VAL A 256 -5.97 -25.88 -11.36
CA VAL A 256 -5.19 -24.65 -11.53
C VAL A 256 -4.97 -24.36 -13.01
N THR A 257 -4.65 -25.36 -13.82
CA THR A 257 -4.48 -25.22 -15.27
C THR A 257 -5.76 -24.71 -15.93
N LYS A 258 -6.94 -25.20 -15.50
CA LYS A 258 -8.22 -24.74 -16.03
C LYS A 258 -8.55 -23.29 -15.68
N VAL A 259 -8.14 -22.82 -14.51
CA VAL A 259 -8.28 -21.41 -14.10
C VAL A 259 -7.41 -20.51 -14.97
N THR A 260 -6.16 -20.92 -15.26
CA THR A 260 -5.24 -20.14 -16.10
C THR A 260 -5.66 -20.07 -17.57
N GLU A 261 -6.18 -21.17 -18.13
CA GLU A 261 -6.67 -21.21 -19.53
C GLU A 261 -7.91 -20.32 -19.75
N ASN A 262 -8.74 -20.16 -18.72
CA ASN A 262 -9.95 -19.34 -18.78
C ASN A 262 -9.76 -17.88 -18.34
N CYS A 263 -8.64 -17.54 -17.71
CA CYS A 263 -8.32 -16.19 -17.25
C CYS A 263 -7.52 -15.37 -18.28
N LYS A 264 -7.88 -15.43 -19.56
CA LYS A 264 -7.44 -14.43 -20.53
C LYS A 264 -8.20 -13.13 -20.30
N PHE A 265 -7.86 -12.45 -19.23
CA PHE A 265 -8.40 -11.14 -18.96
C PHE A 265 -7.70 -10.13 -19.90
N ASP A 266 -8.47 -9.46 -20.71
CA ASP A 266 -7.97 -8.37 -21.54
C ASP A 266 -7.82 -7.11 -20.67
N TYR A 267 -6.61 -6.91 -20.15
CA TYR A 267 -6.30 -5.78 -19.28
C TYR A 267 -6.49 -4.42 -19.94
N SER A 268 -6.39 -4.34 -21.29
CA SER A 268 -6.65 -3.11 -22.03
C SER A 268 -8.09 -2.58 -21.87
N LYS A 269 -9.02 -3.47 -21.45
CA LYS A 269 -10.43 -3.16 -21.18
C LYS A 269 -10.73 -2.97 -19.71
N SER A 270 -9.73 -3.11 -18.82
CA SER A 270 -9.92 -2.90 -17.39
C SER A 270 -10.01 -1.42 -17.06
N ALA A 271 -10.82 -1.07 -16.05
CA ALA A 271 -10.86 0.29 -15.52
C ALA A 271 -9.49 0.72 -14.94
N TRP A 272 -8.70 -0.24 -14.47
CA TRP A 272 -7.34 0.02 -14.00
C TRP A 272 -6.37 0.45 -15.10
N TYR A 273 -6.53 -0.07 -16.31
CA TYR A 273 -5.76 0.42 -17.47
C TYR A 273 -6.03 1.91 -17.74
N ALA A 274 -7.30 2.30 -17.74
CA ALA A 274 -7.68 3.70 -17.89
C ALA A 274 -7.15 4.56 -16.74
N GLU A 275 -7.11 4.02 -15.52
CA GLU A 275 -6.55 4.69 -14.36
C GLU A 275 -5.03 4.84 -14.45
N LEU A 276 -4.30 3.82 -14.90
CA LEU A 276 -2.85 3.92 -15.16
C LEU A 276 -2.53 4.97 -16.21
N LYS A 277 -3.36 5.06 -17.28
CA LYS A 277 -3.20 6.11 -18.28
C LYS A 277 -3.48 7.50 -17.69
N ARG A 278 -4.51 7.65 -16.85
CA ARG A 278 -4.76 8.89 -16.12
C ARG A 278 -3.59 9.26 -15.19
N ILE A 279 -3.04 8.29 -14.46
CA ILE A 279 -1.85 8.49 -13.60
C ILE A 279 -0.66 8.96 -14.45
N TYR A 280 -0.46 8.36 -15.63
CA TYR A 280 0.59 8.78 -16.56
C TYR A 280 0.45 10.25 -16.99
N ASP A 281 -0.79 10.67 -17.29
CA ASP A 281 -1.09 12.02 -17.79
C ASP A 281 -1.13 13.07 -16.67
N GLU A 282 -1.72 12.75 -15.51
CA GLU A 282 -2.06 13.73 -14.47
C GLU A 282 -1.18 13.64 -13.22
N GLU A 283 -0.66 12.46 -12.88
CA GLU A 283 0.09 12.18 -11.64
C GLU A 283 1.33 11.29 -11.91
N PRO A 284 2.22 11.67 -12.86
CA PRO A 284 3.31 10.82 -13.31
C PRO A 284 4.30 10.41 -12.21
N GLU A 285 4.30 11.12 -11.09
CA GLU A 285 5.09 10.78 -9.90
C GLU A 285 4.57 9.57 -9.11
N LEU A 286 3.38 9.07 -9.44
CA LEU A 286 2.82 7.83 -8.89
C LEU A 286 3.17 6.60 -9.73
N LEU A 287 3.80 6.77 -10.89
CA LEU A 287 4.23 5.64 -11.71
C LEU A 287 5.37 4.89 -11.02
N LEU A 288 5.32 3.57 -11.18
CA LEU A 288 6.41 2.68 -10.78
C LEU A 288 7.43 2.53 -11.92
N ASP A 289 8.62 2.02 -11.58
CA ASP A 289 9.69 1.79 -12.57
C ASP A 289 9.20 0.94 -13.76
N GLY A 290 9.48 1.40 -14.96
CA GLY A 290 9.13 0.74 -16.22
C GLY A 290 7.66 0.86 -16.65
N GLU A 291 6.78 1.46 -15.84
CA GLU A 291 5.37 1.64 -16.24
C GLU A 291 5.21 2.69 -17.34
N ARG A 292 6.07 3.72 -17.34
CA ARG A 292 6.06 4.76 -18.38
C ARG A 292 6.28 4.13 -19.77
N GLU A 293 7.36 3.36 -19.94
CA GLU A 293 7.66 2.70 -21.22
C GLU A 293 6.61 1.65 -21.59
N MET A 294 6.01 1.02 -20.58
CA MET A 294 4.92 0.08 -20.80
C MET A 294 3.69 0.80 -21.37
N ILE A 295 3.26 1.92 -20.77
CA ILE A 295 2.10 2.69 -21.23
C ILE A 295 2.35 3.28 -22.61
N GLU A 296 3.52 3.83 -22.87
CA GLU A 296 3.93 4.34 -24.19
C GLU A 296 3.88 3.25 -25.27
N SER A 297 4.26 1.99 -24.93
CA SER A 297 4.16 0.85 -25.85
C SER A 297 2.74 0.39 -26.18
N TRP A 298 1.73 0.91 -25.50
CA TRP A 298 0.32 0.58 -25.78
C TRP A 298 -0.29 1.48 -26.86
N GLU A 299 0.37 2.58 -27.20
CA GLU A 299 -0.07 3.54 -28.20
C GLU A 299 0.48 3.21 -29.61
N ASP A 300 1.48 2.32 -29.70
CA ASP A 300 2.01 1.76 -30.94
C ASP A 300 1.25 0.48 -31.37
#